data_90dc9490444d13f5db2b0617c3dc0f47
#
_entry.id   90dc9490444d13f5db2b0617c3dc0f47
#
_cell.length_a   1.000
_cell.length_b   1.000
_cell.length_c   1.000
_cell.angle_alpha   90.00
_cell.angle_beta   90.00
_cell.angle_gamma   90.00
#
_symmetry.space_group_name_H-M   'P 1'
#
loop_
_entity.id
_entity.type
_entity.pdbx_description
1 polymer ?
#
loop_
_entity_poly.entity_id
_entity_poly.type
_entity_poly.pdbx_seq_one_letter_code
_entity_poly.pdbx_strand_id
1 'polypeptide(L)'
;VALALFGSAQAVSDAEINSLPLGKVINLYVFVGLLFVGAAALFGFSKKVPAGIILEKPEPAKKAMASMLIITGLLVIAFVPVFSSYRSVEAMQIADYEQQITVFTQQLAGASEYDVAEINNNIEYNQTMITELKEPLEMMRLTWLLVAFAIIVVALPVNNALARKNPSGWGAMQFPQLVLGMLAIFIYVGVEVAMGSNLAELLKQPEFGGYQSSQTAPFIAMFWGSLMIGRWTGAIGAFDFKPSTKKILKFAVPLMALGVVLLFTYLAGHDVAPLKWYVLCVHLEF
;
A
#
# COMPACT_ATOMS: atom_id res chain seq x y z
N VAL A 1 -9.15 -12.22 4.82
CA VAL A 1 -9.80 -11.80 3.57
C VAL A 1 -10.28 -13.01 2.80
N ALA A 2 -9.40 -14.00 2.45
CA ALA A 2 -9.80 -15.20 1.71
C ALA A 2 -10.97 -15.93 2.38
N LEU A 3 -10.90 -16.19 3.68
CA LEU A 3 -11.99 -16.84 4.43
C LEU A 3 -13.31 -16.06 4.35
N ALA A 4 -13.26 -14.73 4.42
CA ALA A 4 -14.44 -13.88 4.38
C ALA A 4 -15.08 -13.77 2.97
N LEU A 5 -14.26 -13.87 1.92
CA LEU A 5 -14.72 -13.73 0.53
C LEU A 5 -15.12 -15.09 -0.09
N PHE A 6 -14.35 -16.15 0.18
CA PHE A 6 -14.48 -17.46 -0.47
C PHE A 6 -14.99 -18.56 0.46
N GLY A 7 -15.05 -18.32 1.79
CA GLY A 7 -15.47 -19.32 2.77
C GLY A 7 -14.41 -20.39 3.05
N SER A 8 -13.22 -20.27 2.47
CA SER A 8 -12.09 -21.17 2.70
C SER A 8 -10.78 -20.40 2.86
N ALA A 9 -9.82 -21.01 3.55
CA ALA A 9 -8.46 -20.46 3.68
C ALA A 9 -7.51 -21.03 2.60
N GLN A 10 -8.01 -21.88 1.70
CA GLN A 10 -7.21 -22.47 0.62
C GLN A 10 -6.83 -21.43 -0.44
N ALA A 11 -5.77 -21.71 -1.16
CA ALA A 11 -5.35 -20.90 -2.30
C ALA A 11 -6.47 -20.85 -3.35
N VAL A 12 -6.89 -19.67 -3.71
CA VAL A 12 -8.00 -19.40 -4.64
C VAL A 12 -7.41 -19.13 -6.01
N SER A 13 -7.95 -19.75 -7.05
CA SER A 13 -7.50 -19.54 -8.43
C SER A 13 -7.88 -18.13 -8.92
N ASP A 14 -7.13 -17.60 -9.90
CA ASP A 14 -7.42 -16.31 -10.52
C ASP A 14 -8.83 -16.26 -11.13
N ALA A 15 -9.29 -17.39 -11.66
CA ALA A 15 -10.65 -17.54 -12.20
C ALA A 15 -11.72 -17.36 -11.12
N GLU A 16 -11.51 -17.90 -9.92
CA GLU A 16 -12.42 -17.73 -8.78
C GLU A 16 -12.40 -16.29 -8.25
N ILE A 17 -11.23 -15.64 -8.25
CA ILE A 17 -11.10 -14.22 -7.87
C ILE A 17 -11.92 -13.34 -8.81
N ASN A 18 -11.79 -13.56 -10.13
CA ASN A 18 -12.49 -12.81 -11.16
C ASN A 18 -14.01 -13.08 -11.18
N SER A 19 -14.45 -14.24 -10.68
CA SER A 19 -15.88 -14.61 -10.59
C SER A 19 -16.58 -14.09 -9.33
N LEU A 20 -15.87 -13.41 -8.42
CA LEU A 20 -16.45 -12.92 -7.17
C LEU A 20 -17.54 -11.88 -7.43
N PRO A 21 -18.76 -12.09 -6.90
CA PRO A 21 -19.79 -11.08 -6.99
C PRO A 21 -19.37 -9.81 -6.21
N LEU A 22 -19.46 -8.66 -6.88
CA LEU A 22 -19.10 -7.35 -6.35
C LEU A 22 -19.73 -7.07 -4.96
N GLY A 23 -20.92 -7.60 -4.71
CA GLY A 23 -21.60 -7.47 -3.42
C GLY A 23 -20.84 -8.05 -2.24
N LYS A 24 -20.12 -9.18 -2.40
CA LYS A 24 -19.29 -9.72 -1.31
C LYS A 24 -18.12 -8.80 -0.95
N VAL A 25 -17.52 -8.19 -1.97
CA VAL A 25 -16.41 -7.24 -1.79
C VAL A 25 -16.93 -5.98 -1.08
N ILE A 26 -18.06 -5.43 -1.52
CA ILE A 26 -18.71 -4.26 -0.89
C ILE A 26 -19.02 -4.56 0.58
N ASN A 27 -19.62 -5.72 0.89
CA ASN A 27 -19.95 -6.09 2.26
C ASN A 27 -18.72 -6.18 3.16
N LEU A 28 -17.58 -6.68 2.66
CA LEU A 28 -16.32 -6.70 3.39
C LEU A 28 -15.86 -5.28 3.73
N TYR A 29 -15.87 -4.36 2.77
CA TYR A 29 -15.48 -2.97 2.99
C TYR A 29 -16.42 -2.24 3.95
N VAL A 30 -17.73 -2.48 3.85
CA VAL A 30 -18.72 -1.93 4.80
C VAL A 30 -18.45 -2.45 6.21
N PHE A 31 -18.18 -3.75 6.38
CA PHE A 31 -17.84 -4.33 7.67
C PHE A 31 -16.58 -3.70 8.28
N VAL A 32 -15.51 -3.56 7.50
CA VAL A 32 -14.27 -2.88 7.93
C VAL A 32 -14.54 -1.41 8.28
N GLY A 33 -15.34 -0.71 7.47
CA GLY A 33 -15.76 0.66 7.75
C GLY A 33 -16.51 0.78 9.09
N LEU A 34 -17.42 -0.13 9.38
CA LEU A 34 -18.15 -0.17 10.65
C LEU A 34 -17.21 -0.43 11.86
N LEU A 35 -16.16 -1.23 11.70
CA LEU A 35 -15.13 -1.39 12.74
C LEU A 35 -14.41 -0.08 13.06
N PHE A 36 -14.08 0.72 12.02
CA PHE A 36 -13.49 2.05 12.23
C PHE A 36 -14.44 3.02 12.92
N VAL A 37 -15.72 3.03 12.52
CA VAL A 37 -16.76 3.83 13.19
C VAL A 37 -16.91 3.39 14.64
N GLY A 38 -16.93 2.09 14.92
CA GLY A 38 -16.96 1.54 16.30
C GLY A 38 -15.75 1.99 17.11
N ALA A 39 -14.55 1.92 16.55
CA ALA A 39 -13.34 2.41 17.21
C ALA A 39 -13.41 3.92 17.48
N ALA A 40 -13.82 4.72 16.51
CA ALA A 40 -13.99 6.15 16.68
C ALA A 40 -15.02 6.49 17.79
N ALA A 41 -16.14 5.76 17.86
CA ALA A 41 -17.14 5.88 18.89
C ALA A 41 -16.58 5.53 20.29
N LEU A 42 -15.80 4.43 20.39
CA LEU A 42 -15.13 4.04 21.63
C LEU A 42 -14.21 5.16 22.15
N PHE A 43 -13.43 5.78 21.27
CA PHE A 43 -12.56 6.90 21.64
C PHE A 43 -13.37 8.16 21.97
N GLY A 44 -14.39 8.49 21.18
CA GLY A 44 -15.21 9.68 21.36
C GLY A 44 -16.06 9.68 22.64
N PHE A 45 -16.59 8.49 23.00
CA PHE A 45 -17.44 8.35 24.19
C PHE A 45 -16.68 7.86 25.44
N SER A 46 -15.39 7.50 25.31
CA SER A 46 -14.60 7.02 26.44
C SER A 46 -14.21 8.17 27.37
N LYS A 47 -14.76 8.16 28.57
CA LYS A 47 -14.38 9.07 29.66
C LYS A 47 -12.96 8.81 30.19
N LYS A 48 -12.31 7.71 29.81
CA LYS A 48 -10.96 7.33 30.25
C LYS A 48 -9.86 7.90 29.33
N VAL A 49 -10.23 8.36 28.14
CA VAL A 49 -9.29 9.06 27.27
C VAL A 49 -9.24 10.51 27.75
N PRO A 50 -8.11 10.98 28.31
CA PRO A 50 -8.01 12.35 28.77
C PRO A 50 -8.19 13.28 27.56
N ALA A 51 -9.17 14.17 27.63
CA ALA A 51 -9.23 15.29 26.72
C ALA A 51 -7.92 16.07 26.88
N GLY A 52 -7.18 16.30 25.79
CA GLY A 52 -5.97 17.10 25.85
C GLY A 52 -6.31 18.48 26.39
N ILE A 53 -5.96 18.74 27.66
CA ILE A 53 -6.18 20.03 28.29
C ILE A 53 -5.11 20.97 27.73
N ILE A 54 -5.49 21.83 26.80
CA ILE A 54 -4.64 22.90 26.32
C ILE A 54 -4.84 24.08 27.28
N LEU A 55 -3.86 24.34 28.14
CA LEU A 55 -3.88 25.45 29.12
C LEU A 55 -3.85 26.81 28.43
N GLU A 56 -3.24 26.91 27.26
CA GLU A 56 -3.22 28.10 26.43
C GLU A 56 -4.01 27.86 25.15
N LYS A 57 -4.88 28.81 24.76
CA LYS A 57 -5.57 28.71 23.47
C LYS A 57 -4.55 28.84 22.35
N PRO A 58 -4.33 27.82 21.53
CA PRO A 58 -3.37 27.92 20.44
C PRO A 58 -3.81 28.99 19.45
N GLU A 59 -2.85 29.77 18.99
CA GLU A 59 -3.11 30.72 17.91
C GLU A 59 -3.60 29.95 16.66
N PRO A 60 -4.71 30.41 16.00
CA PRO A 60 -5.23 29.72 14.84
C PRO A 60 -4.24 29.72 13.66
N ALA A 61 -3.84 28.56 13.20
CA ALA A 61 -2.85 28.37 12.15
C ALA A 61 -3.43 28.62 10.74
N LYS A 62 -4.05 29.78 10.52
CA LYS A 62 -4.76 30.09 9.24
C LYS A 62 -3.86 30.07 8.02
N LYS A 63 -2.62 30.56 8.12
CA LYS A 63 -1.65 30.57 7.01
C LYS A 63 -1.21 29.15 6.67
N ALA A 64 -0.93 28.30 7.67
CA ALA A 64 -0.60 26.90 7.46
C ALA A 64 -1.76 26.16 6.79
N MET A 65 -2.99 26.37 7.22
CA MET A 65 -4.18 25.76 6.61
C MET A 65 -4.37 26.22 5.17
N ALA A 66 -4.25 27.52 4.90
CA ALA A 66 -4.34 28.04 3.54
C ALA A 66 -3.25 27.44 2.62
N SER A 67 -2.02 27.35 3.11
CA SER A 67 -0.92 26.73 2.39
C SER A 67 -1.18 25.23 2.10
N MET A 68 -1.68 24.49 3.08
CA MET A 68 -2.04 23.07 2.88
C MET A 68 -3.15 22.91 1.84
N LEU A 69 -4.16 23.79 1.84
CA LEU A 69 -5.21 23.78 0.80
C LEU A 69 -4.64 24.08 -0.59
N ILE A 70 -3.70 25.02 -0.69
CA ILE A 70 -3.01 25.31 -1.96
C ILE A 70 -2.21 24.08 -2.42
N ILE A 71 -1.42 23.47 -1.54
CA ILE A 71 -0.67 22.25 -1.86
C ILE A 71 -1.62 21.14 -2.32
N THR A 72 -2.72 20.91 -1.61
CA THR A 72 -3.73 19.93 -1.98
C THR A 72 -4.33 20.24 -3.37
N GLY A 73 -4.67 21.49 -3.64
CA GLY A 73 -5.16 21.91 -4.96
C GLY A 73 -4.15 21.65 -6.08
N LEU A 74 -2.88 21.97 -5.85
CA LEU A 74 -1.80 21.69 -6.81
C LEU A 74 -1.62 20.18 -7.03
N LEU A 75 -1.72 19.36 -5.98
CA LEU A 75 -1.66 17.91 -6.11
C LEU A 75 -2.84 17.36 -6.91
N VAL A 76 -4.06 17.85 -6.65
CA VAL A 76 -5.23 17.45 -7.45
C VAL A 76 -4.98 17.76 -8.94
N ILE A 77 -4.50 18.96 -9.26
CA ILE A 77 -4.17 19.34 -10.64
C ILE A 77 -3.08 18.42 -11.22
N ALA A 78 -2.04 18.09 -10.48
CA ALA A 78 -0.97 17.21 -10.93
C ALA A 78 -1.45 15.76 -11.14
N PHE A 79 -2.43 15.28 -10.37
CA PHE A 79 -2.96 13.93 -10.53
C PHE A 79 -4.02 13.80 -11.63
N VAL A 80 -4.66 14.88 -12.07
CA VAL A 80 -5.66 14.83 -13.17
C VAL A 80 -5.11 14.13 -14.41
N PRO A 81 -3.94 14.50 -14.98
CA PRO A 81 -3.40 13.82 -16.16
C PRO A 81 -3.10 12.33 -15.90
N VAL A 82 -2.63 11.98 -14.71
CA VAL A 82 -2.36 10.59 -14.35
C VAL A 82 -3.64 9.77 -14.36
N PHE A 83 -4.68 10.21 -13.66
CA PHE A 83 -5.95 9.48 -13.60
C PHE A 83 -6.71 9.48 -14.92
N SER A 84 -6.65 10.57 -15.70
CA SER A 84 -7.29 10.62 -17.02
C SER A 84 -6.63 9.66 -18.00
N SER A 85 -5.33 9.42 -17.87
CA SER A 85 -4.59 8.52 -18.75
C SER A 85 -5.05 7.05 -18.68
N TYR A 86 -5.65 6.62 -17.59
CA TYR A 86 -6.23 5.26 -17.48
C TYR A 86 -7.50 5.08 -18.30
N ARG A 87 -8.09 6.17 -18.78
CA ARG A 87 -9.28 6.19 -19.65
C ARG A 87 -8.97 6.78 -21.02
N SER A 88 -7.71 6.94 -21.38
CA SER A 88 -7.30 7.44 -22.69
C SER A 88 -7.56 6.37 -23.77
N VAL A 89 -7.54 6.82 -25.02
CA VAL A 89 -7.72 5.92 -26.16
C VAL A 89 -6.59 4.89 -26.21
N GLU A 90 -5.38 5.31 -25.93
CA GLU A 90 -4.20 4.43 -25.87
C GLU A 90 -4.35 3.35 -24.79
N ALA A 91 -4.86 3.70 -23.61
CA ALA A 91 -5.09 2.74 -22.55
C ALA A 91 -6.18 1.71 -22.92
N MET A 92 -7.21 2.13 -23.65
CA MET A 92 -8.25 1.21 -24.17
C MET A 92 -7.68 0.30 -25.26
N GLN A 93 -6.84 0.82 -26.15
CA GLN A 93 -6.17 0.01 -27.17
C GLN A 93 -5.23 -1.04 -26.56
N ILE A 94 -4.46 -0.65 -25.53
CA ILE A 94 -3.62 -1.61 -24.78
C ILE A 94 -4.46 -2.73 -24.22
N ALA A 95 -5.58 -2.43 -23.57
CA ALA A 95 -6.48 -3.44 -23.01
C ALA A 95 -7.09 -4.37 -24.09
N ASP A 96 -7.39 -3.85 -25.28
CA ASP A 96 -7.87 -4.64 -26.41
C ASP A 96 -6.80 -5.59 -26.93
N TYR A 97 -5.55 -5.14 -27.11
CA TYR A 97 -4.43 -5.99 -27.48
C TYR A 97 -4.11 -7.06 -26.42
N GLU A 98 -4.18 -6.74 -25.13
CA GLU A 98 -4.02 -7.71 -24.03
C GLU A 98 -5.11 -8.79 -24.07
N GLN A 99 -6.35 -8.40 -24.38
CA GLN A 99 -7.43 -9.36 -24.55
C GLN A 99 -7.20 -10.25 -25.78
N GLN A 100 -6.76 -9.71 -26.90
CA GLN A 100 -6.42 -10.49 -28.09
C GLN A 100 -5.30 -11.49 -27.82
N ILE A 101 -4.23 -11.10 -27.11
CA ILE A 101 -3.16 -12.00 -26.69
C ILE A 101 -3.71 -13.15 -25.85
N THR A 102 -4.65 -12.86 -24.92
CA THR A 102 -5.28 -13.90 -24.10
C THR A 102 -6.04 -14.91 -24.97
N VAL A 103 -6.79 -14.44 -25.97
CA VAL A 103 -7.52 -15.30 -26.92
C VAL A 103 -6.55 -16.15 -27.74
N PHE A 104 -5.50 -15.55 -28.31
CA PHE A 104 -4.49 -16.28 -29.09
C PHE A 104 -3.75 -17.32 -28.24
N THR A 105 -3.43 -17.00 -26.99
CA THR A 105 -2.80 -17.95 -26.07
C THR A 105 -3.71 -19.15 -25.75
N GLN A 106 -5.02 -18.94 -25.65
CA GLN A 106 -5.97 -20.06 -25.50
C GLN A 106 -6.09 -20.91 -26.77
N GLN A 107 -6.03 -20.29 -27.95
CA GLN A 107 -6.04 -21.02 -29.24
C GLN A 107 -4.79 -21.89 -29.44
N LEU A 108 -3.63 -21.47 -28.93
CA LEU A 108 -2.39 -22.26 -28.97
C LEU A 108 -2.56 -23.66 -28.35
N ALA A 109 -3.38 -23.81 -27.34
CA ALA A 109 -3.60 -25.07 -26.64
C ALA A 109 -4.26 -26.17 -27.52
N GLY A 110 -4.90 -25.78 -28.65
CA GLY A 110 -5.56 -26.69 -29.59
C GLY A 110 -5.13 -26.54 -31.06
N ALA A 111 -4.08 -25.73 -31.31
CA ALA A 111 -3.66 -25.37 -32.67
C ALA A 111 -2.88 -26.47 -33.36
N SER A 112 -3.02 -26.60 -34.71
CA SER A 112 -2.17 -27.41 -35.54
C SER A 112 -0.78 -26.81 -35.69
N GLU A 113 0.23 -27.59 -36.06
CA GLU A 113 1.63 -27.15 -36.22
C GLU A 113 1.78 -25.96 -37.20
N TYR A 114 0.90 -25.87 -38.19
CA TYR A 114 0.85 -24.75 -39.16
C TYR A 114 0.28 -23.46 -38.54
N ASP A 115 -0.72 -23.58 -37.70
CA ASP A 115 -1.40 -22.42 -37.09
C ASP A 115 -0.58 -21.81 -35.96
N VAL A 116 0.29 -22.58 -35.30
CA VAL A 116 1.14 -22.13 -34.20
C VAL A 116 2.04 -20.95 -34.60
N ALA A 117 2.63 -21.00 -35.80
CA ALA A 117 3.52 -19.92 -36.27
C ALA A 117 2.74 -18.61 -36.49
N GLU A 118 1.56 -18.68 -37.09
CA GLU A 118 0.71 -17.52 -37.33
C GLU A 118 0.21 -16.91 -36.02
N ILE A 119 -0.24 -17.75 -35.06
CA ILE A 119 -0.70 -17.29 -33.74
C ILE A 119 0.44 -16.62 -32.98
N ASN A 120 1.64 -17.18 -32.99
CA ASN A 120 2.80 -16.57 -32.34
C ASN A 120 3.17 -15.22 -32.96
N ASN A 121 3.13 -15.09 -34.29
CA ASN A 121 3.35 -13.81 -34.95
C ASN A 121 2.31 -12.74 -34.55
N ASN A 122 1.05 -13.13 -34.39
CA ASN A 122 -0.01 -12.23 -33.94
C ASN A 122 0.20 -11.81 -32.48
N ILE A 123 0.65 -12.72 -31.62
CA ILE A 123 1.00 -12.41 -30.23
C ILE A 123 2.17 -11.41 -30.17
N GLU A 124 3.23 -11.66 -30.94
CA GLU A 124 4.41 -10.79 -31.00
C GLU A 124 4.06 -9.40 -31.54
N TYR A 125 3.24 -9.33 -32.59
CA TYR A 125 2.72 -8.06 -33.11
C TYR A 125 1.94 -7.28 -32.03
N ASN A 126 1.02 -7.92 -31.34
CA ASN A 126 0.23 -7.27 -30.28
C ASN A 126 1.11 -6.84 -29.10
N GLN A 127 2.12 -7.61 -28.72
CA GLN A 127 3.09 -7.26 -27.68
C GLN A 127 3.91 -6.01 -28.09
N THR A 128 4.30 -5.92 -29.35
CA THR A 128 5.02 -4.75 -29.88
C THR A 128 4.15 -3.51 -29.83
N MET A 129 2.90 -3.61 -30.28
CA MET A 129 1.93 -2.51 -30.23
C MET A 129 1.64 -2.04 -28.81
N ILE A 130 1.52 -2.98 -27.86
CA ILE A 130 1.38 -2.66 -26.43
C ILE A 130 2.59 -1.86 -25.95
N THR A 131 3.80 -2.30 -26.27
CA THR A 131 5.03 -1.64 -25.82
C THR A 131 5.14 -0.21 -26.37
N GLU A 132 4.85 -0.02 -27.66
CA GLU A 132 4.87 1.30 -28.30
C GLU A 132 3.86 2.29 -27.70
N LEU A 133 2.66 1.82 -27.32
CA LEU A 133 1.64 2.66 -26.72
C LEU A 133 1.88 2.89 -25.22
N LYS A 134 2.42 1.90 -24.53
CA LYS A 134 2.62 1.90 -23.08
C LYS A 134 3.76 2.83 -22.67
N GLU A 135 4.88 2.79 -23.38
CA GLU A 135 6.09 3.54 -23.03
C GLU A 135 5.84 5.07 -22.90
N PRO A 136 5.25 5.79 -23.89
CA PRO A 136 4.98 7.20 -23.77
C PRO A 136 3.93 7.50 -22.67
N LEU A 137 2.96 6.61 -22.48
CA LEU A 137 1.92 6.76 -21.49
C LEU A 137 2.49 6.64 -20.06
N GLU A 138 3.38 5.68 -19.82
CA GLU A 138 4.06 5.50 -18.54
C GLU A 138 5.04 6.65 -18.27
N MET A 139 5.76 7.14 -19.28
CA MET A 139 6.65 8.28 -19.13
C MET A 139 5.87 9.55 -18.75
N MET A 140 4.72 9.79 -19.35
CA MET A 140 3.83 10.90 -19.01
C MET A 140 3.31 10.77 -17.57
N ARG A 141 2.85 9.57 -17.15
CA ARG A 141 2.43 9.29 -15.76
C ARG A 141 3.56 9.55 -14.78
N LEU A 142 4.75 9.01 -15.05
CA LEU A 142 5.93 9.20 -14.21
C LEU A 142 6.28 10.68 -14.07
N THR A 143 6.25 11.43 -15.16
CA THR A 143 6.54 12.88 -15.15
C THR A 143 5.59 13.63 -14.22
N TRP A 144 4.29 13.38 -14.30
CA TRP A 144 3.30 14.03 -13.43
C TRP A 144 3.39 13.57 -11.98
N LEU A 145 3.75 12.30 -11.72
CA LEU A 145 4.04 11.81 -10.37
C LEU A 145 5.28 12.49 -9.77
N LEU A 146 6.32 12.70 -10.57
CA LEU A 146 7.50 13.45 -10.14
C LEU A 146 7.17 14.93 -9.87
N VAL A 147 6.29 15.54 -10.65
CA VAL A 147 5.78 16.89 -10.39
C VAL A 147 5.02 16.93 -9.06
N ALA A 148 4.13 15.97 -8.82
CA ALA A 148 3.39 15.87 -7.54
C ALA A 148 4.33 15.70 -6.34
N PHE A 149 5.35 14.85 -6.49
CA PHE A 149 6.39 14.66 -5.47
C PHE A 149 7.17 15.95 -5.21
N ALA A 150 7.61 16.66 -6.29
CA ALA A 150 8.34 17.91 -6.21
C ALA A 150 7.51 19.02 -5.52
N ILE A 151 6.20 19.08 -5.76
CA ILE A 151 5.30 20.03 -5.07
C ILE A 151 5.44 19.88 -3.56
N ILE A 152 5.41 18.66 -3.02
CA ILE A 152 5.49 18.44 -1.56
C ILE A 152 6.90 18.76 -1.04
N VAL A 153 7.93 18.23 -1.71
CA VAL A 153 9.33 18.37 -1.29
C VAL A 153 9.78 19.84 -1.30
N VAL A 154 9.24 20.65 -2.21
CA VAL A 154 9.56 22.09 -2.30
C VAL A 154 8.65 22.91 -1.38
N ALA A 155 7.33 22.66 -1.38
CA ALA A 155 6.39 23.49 -0.67
C ALA A 155 6.58 23.44 0.86
N LEU A 156 6.90 22.28 1.43
CA LEU A 156 7.11 22.17 2.87
C LEU A 156 8.29 23.02 3.38
N PRO A 157 9.51 22.93 2.83
CA PRO A 157 10.62 23.81 3.22
C PRO A 157 10.36 25.30 2.93
N VAL A 158 9.70 25.62 1.81
CA VAL A 158 9.32 27.01 1.47
C VAL A 158 8.38 27.57 2.53
N ASN A 159 7.35 26.82 2.93
CA ASN A 159 6.42 27.20 4.00
C ASN A 159 7.16 27.43 5.33
N ASN A 160 8.11 26.56 5.67
CA ASN A 160 8.94 26.75 6.86
C ASN A 160 9.78 28.04 6.77
N ALA A 161 10.40 28.31 5.62
CA ALA A 161 11.19 29.52 5.41
C ALA A 161 10.31 30.80 5.55
N LEU A 162 9.08 30.78 5.03
CA LEU A 162 8.12 31.87 5.18
C LEU A 162 7.64 32.02 6.64
N ALA A 163 7.36 30.89 7.30
CA ALA A 163 6.94 30.86 8.70
C ALA A 163 8.02 31.39 9.65
N ARG A 164 9.29 31.13 9.37
CA ARG A 164 10.42 31.68 10.16
C ARG A 164 10.55 33.18 10.08
N LYS A 165 10.15 33.81 8.95
CA LYS A 165 10.16 35.26 8.79
C LYS A 165 9.02 35.93 9.56
N ASN A 166 7.85 35.30 9.63
CA ASN A 166 6.67 35.81 10.34
C ASN A 166 5.89 34.61 10.92
N PRO A 167 6.17 34.18 12.15
CA PRO A 167 5.62 32.95 12.75
C PRO A 167 4.10 32.96 12.95
N SER A 168 3.48 34.14 13.09
CA SER A 168 2.03 34.25 13.38
C SER A 168 1.19 33.58 12.32
N GLY A 169 0.29 32.68 12.72
CA GLY A 169 -0.64 31.95 11.89
C GLY A 169 -0.06 30.73 11.16
N TRP A 170 1.21 30.33 11.39
CA TRP A 170 1.85 29.19 10.77
C TRP A 170 1.86 27.90 11.63
N GLY A 171 1.51 28.00 12.92
CA GLY A 171 1.44 26.83 13.82
C GLY A 171 2.70 25.97 13.77
N ALA A 172 2.55 24.68 13.52
CA ALA A 172 3.67 23.71 13.46
C ALA A 172 4.68 23.98 12.34
N MET A 173 4.30 24.67 11.26
CA MET A 173 5.18 24.95 10.12
C MET A 173 6.34 25.88 10.46
N GLN A 174 6.28 26.63 11.56
CA GLN A 174 7.40 27.46 12.02
C GLN A 174 8.60 26.66 12.55
N PHE A 175 8.38 25.40 12.96
CA PHE A 175 9.41 24.55 13.54
C PHE A 175 10.03 23.63 12.48
N PRO A 176 11.34 23.80 12.12
CA PRO A 176 11.98 23.01 11.07
C PRO A 176 11.91 21.50 11.32
N GLN A 177 12.09 21.09 12.59
CA GLN A 177 12.04 19.68 12.97
C GLN A 177 10.67 19.03 12.71
N LEU A 178 9.58 19.76 12.87
CA LEU A 178 8.24 19.26 12.57
C LEU A 178 8.01 19.17 11.05
N VAL A 179 8.52 20.14 10.29
CA VAL A 179 8.44 20.12 8.82
C VAL A 179 9.28 18.97 8.24
N LEU A 180 10.50 18.76 8.76
CA LEU A 180 11.32 17.60 8.37
C LEU A 180 10.66 16.28 8.78
N GLY A 181 10.00 16.23 9.95
CA GLY A 181 9.22 15.08 10.38
C GLY A 181 8.05 14.78 9.44
N MET A 182 7.31 15.81 9.01
CA MET A 182 6.24 15.66 8.00
C MET A 182 6.77 15.10 6.68
N LEU A 183 7.90 15.63 6.19
CA LEU A 183 8.54 15.15 4.97
C LEU A 183 9.05 13.70 5.11
N ALA A 184 9.66 13.37 6.25
CA ALA A 184 10.13 12.02 6.54
C ALA A 184 8.97 11.01 6.57
N ILE A 185 7.84 11.36 7.22
CA ILE A 185 6.63 10.52 7.24
C ILE A 185 6.05 10.37 5.84
N PHE A 186 6.00 11.44 5.05
CA PHE A 186 5.51 11.40 3.67
C PHE A 186 6.34 10.41 2.82
N ILE A 187 7.67 10.50 2.87
CA ILE A 187 8.57 9.61 2.13
C ILE A 187 8.42 8.18 2.65
N TYR A 188 8.46 7.98 3.97
CA TYR A 188 8.34 6.67 4.58
C TYR A 188 7.04 5.96 4.21
N VAL A 189 5.91 6.62 4.40
CA VAL A 189 4.58 6.04 4.07
C VAL A 189 4.45 5.83 2.57
N GLY A 190 4.98 6.75 1.75
CA GLY A 190 5.00 6.61 0.30
C GLY A 190 5.73 5.34 -0.16
N VAL A 191 6.94 5.10 0.36
CA VAL A 191 7.71 3.87 0.07
C VAL A 191 6.98 2.63 0.59
N GLU A 192 6.48 2.67 1.82
CA GLU A 192 5.74 1.55 2.43
C GLU A 192 4.54 1.11 1.59
N VAL A 193 3.71 2.08 1.17
CA VAL A 193 2.52 1.80 0.35
C VAL A 193 2.92 1.36 -1.06
N ALA A 194 3.92 2.00 -1.68
CA ALA A 194 4.40 1.63 -3.00
C ALA A 194 4.92 0.18 -3.03
N MET A 195 5.75 -0.21 -2.05
CA MET A 195 6.24 -1.58 -1.93
C MET A 195 5.09 -2.58 -1.73
N GLY A 196 4.20 -2.31 -0.77
CA GLY A 196 3.08 -3.20 -0.46
C GLY A 196 2.10 -3.38 -1.62
N SER A 197 1.89 -2.34 -2.42
CA SER A 197 0.98 -2.37 -3.57
C SER A 197 1.58 -3.11 -4.79
N ASN A 198 2.89 -2.97 -5.01
CA ASN A 198 3.55 -3.54 -6.19
C ASN A 198 4.17 -4.92 -5.92
N LEU A 199 4.25 -5.37 -4.67
CA LEU A 199 4.88 -6.64 -4.30
C LEU A 199 4.26 -7.83 -5.03
N ALA A 200 2.94 -7.87 -5.18
CA ALA A 200 2.25 -8.95 -5.88
C ALA A 200 2.64 -9.01 -7.36
N GLU A 201 2.65 -7.88 -8.03
CA GLU A 201 3.00 -7.79 -9.46
C GLU A 201 4.48 -8.11 -9.70
N LEU A 202 5.36 -7.69 -8.79
CA LEU A 202 6.77 -8.04 -8.83
C LEU A 202 6.97 -9.55 -8.73
N LEU A 203 6.30 -10.22 -7.80
CA LEU A 203 6.43 -11.66 -7.60
C LEU A 203 5.86 -12.50 -8.75
N LYS A 204 4.96 -11.96 -9.57
CA LYS A 204 4.44 -12.63 -10.78
C LYS A 204 5.45 -12.65 -11.92
N GLN A 205 6.44 -11.77 -11.91
CA GLN A 205 7.45 -11.71 -12.97
C GLN A 205 8.34 -12.96 -12.92
N PRO A 206 8.71 -13.55 -14.08
CA PRO A 206 9.52 -14.76 -14.14
C PRO A 206 10.85 -14.66 -13.38
N GLU A 207 11.49 -13.48 -13.39
CA GLU A 207 12.75 -13.19 -12.71
C GLU A 207 12.62 -13.28 -11.18
N PHE A 208 11.42 -13.07 -10.63
CA PHE A 208 11.13 -13.08 -9.19
C PHE A 208 10.32 -14.29 -8.74
N GLY A 209 10.23 -15.32 -9.58
CA GLY A 209 9.64 -16.61 -9.21
C GLY A 209 8.37 -16.99 -9.98
N GLY A 210 7.76 -16.09 -10.77
CA GLY A 210 6.61 -16.39 -11.61
C GLY A 210 5.37 -16.87 -10.83
N TYR A 211 5.17 -16.35 -9.61
CA TYR A 211 4.08 -16.78 -8.73
C TYR A 211 2.71 -16.41 -9.29
N GLN A 212 1.74 -17.29 -9.13
CA GLN A 212 0.33 -16.98 -9.39
C GLN A 212 -0.23 -16.03 -8.34
N SER A 213 -1.29 -15.27 -8.67
CA SER A 213 -1.90 -14.29 -7.75
C SER A 213 -2.28 -14.89 -6.39
N SER A 214 -2.76 -16.12 -6.37
CA SER A 214 -3.08 -16.83 -5.12
C SER A 214 -1.86 -17.14 -4.25
N GLN A 215 -0.71 -17.34 -4.85
CA GLN A 215 0.55 -17.65 -4.17
C GLN A 215 1.25 -16.40 -3.62
N THR A 216 0.94 -15.20 -4.13
CA THR A 216 1.53 -13.94 -3.65
C THR A 216 0.90 -13.46 -2.33
N ALA A 217 -0.30 -13.90 -2.00
CA ALA A 217 -1.02 -13.45 -0.80
C ALA A 217 -0.27 -13.65 0.53
N PRO A 218 0.43 -14.78 0.79
CA PRO A 218 1.24 -14.95 2.00
C PRO A 218 2.36 -13.92 2.13
N PHE A 219 3.05 -13.59 1.04
CA PHE A 219 4.15 -12.59 1.05
C PHE A 219 3.63 -11.19 1.40
N ILE A 220 2.48 -10.81 0.84
CA ILE A 220 1.81 -9.54 1.14
C ILE A 220 1.37 -9.51 2.61
N ALA A 221 0.80 -10.60 3.11
CA ALA A 221 0.39 -10.72 4.51
C ALA A 221 1.59 -10.63 5.46
N MET A 222 2.73 -11.25 5.12
CA MET A 222 3.97 -11.16 5.90
C MET A 222 4.53 -9.73 5.89
N PHE A 223 4.54 -9.06 4.74
CA PHE A 223 4.99 -7.67 4.63
C PHE A 223 4.18 -6.74 5.56
N TRP A 224 2.87 -6.71 5.45
CA TRP A 224 2.01 -5.87 6.29
C TRP A 224 2.00 -6.32 7.76
N GLY A 225 2.06 -7.62 8.01
CA GLY A 225 2.13 -8.18 9.36
C GLY A 225 3.41 -7.81 10.09
N SER A 226 4.57 -7.87 9.42
CA SER A 226 5.85 -7.48 10.02
C SER A 226 5.90 -6.00 10.34
N LEU A 227 5.38 -5.13 9.47
CA LEU A 227 5.26 -3.69 9.73
C LEU A 227 4.35 -3.41 10.94
N MET A 228 3.24 -4.12 11.08
CA MET A 228 2.35 -3.98 12.23
C MET A 228 3.04 -4.40 13.54
N ILE A 229 3.78 -5.52 13.52
CA ILE A 229 4.55 -6.00 14.68
C ILE A 229 5.63 -4.99 15.05
N GLY A 230 6.35 -4.43 14.07
CA GLY A 230 7.34 -3.38 14.27
C GLY A 230 6.75 -2.14 14.94
N ARG A 231 5.57 -1.68 14.50
CA ARG A 231 4.86 -0.55 15.12
C ARG A 231 4.43 -0.85 16.56
N TRP A 232 3.93 -2.04 16.84
CA TRP A 232 3.59 -2.43 18.21
C TRP A 232 4.82 -2.48 19.12
N THR A 233 5.92 -3.02 18.61
CA THR A 233 7.19 -3.05 19.35
C THR A 233 7.70 -1.63 19.64
N GLY A 234 7.64 -0.74 18.65
CA GLY A 234 7.98 0.67 18.81
C GLY A 234 7.08 1.41 19.80
N ALA A 235 5.77 1.12 19.80
CA ALA A 235 4.80 1.72 20.71
C ALA A 235 5.06 1.43 22.19
N ILE A 236 5.78 0.36 22.53
CA ILE A 236 6.19 0.05 23.92
C ILE A 236 6.94 1.23 24.56
N GLY A 237 7.69 1.99 23.75
CA GLY A 237 8.41 3.18 24.21
C GLY A 237 7.50 4.31 24.72
N ALA A 238 6.27 4.41 24.20
CA ALA A 238 5.30 5.44 24.54
C ALA A 238 4.59 5.20 25.89
N PHE A 239 4.59 3.94 26.38
CA PHE A 239 3.97 3.61 27.67
C PHE A 239 4.94 3.85 28.83
N ASP A 240 4.42 4.26 29.98
CA ASP A 240 5.20 4.48 31.18
C ASP A 240 5.44 3.19 31.98
N PHE A 241 6.22 2.27 31.36
CA PHE A 241 6.64 1.04 32.00
C PHE A 241 8.04 1.20 32.63
N LYS A 242 8.32 0.38 33.67
CA LYS A 242 9.67 0.28 34.24
C LYS A 242 10.68 -0.11 33.15
N PRO A 243 11.94 0.38 33.19
CA PRO A 243 12.96 0.09 32.17
C PRO A 243 13.18 -1.41 31.90
N SER A 244 13.17 -2.25 32.95
CA SER A 244 13.27 -3.70 32.82
C SER A 244 12.09 -4.32 32.08
N THR A 245 10.85 -3.85 32.36
CA THR A 245 9.64 -4.30 31.67
C THR A 245 9.66 -3.91 30.20
N LYS A 246 10.12 -2.69 29.88
CA LYS A 246 10.28 -2.24 28.47
C LYS A 246 11.23 -3.14 27.70
N LYS A 247 12.36 -3.55 28.31
CA LYS A 247 13.31 -4.48 27.69
C LYS A 247 12.67 -5.83 27.40
N ILE A 248 11.97 -6.40 28.39
CA ILE A 248 11.28 -7.69 28.21
C ILE A 248 10.21 -7.60 27.11
N LEU A 249 9.38 -6.57 27.12
CA LEU A 249 8.31 -6.39 26.14
C LEU A 249 8.82 -6.23 24.71
N LYS A 250 9.97 -5.58 24.51
CA LYS A 250 10.58 -5.43 23.17
C LYS A 250 10.93 -6.78 22.53
N PHE A 251 11.25 -7.80 23.31
CA PHE A 251 11.47 -9.16 22.83
C PHE A 251 10.21 -10.02 22.87
N ALA A 252 9.39 -9.87 23.91
CA ALA A 252 8.18 -10.69 24.08
C ALA A 252 7.13 -10.39 23.02
N VAL A 253 6.92 -9.14 22.61
CA VAL A 253 5.89 -8.76 21.61
C VAL A 253 6.17 -9.39 20.25
N PRO A 254 7.38 -9.28 19.64
CA PRO A 254 7.68 -9.97 18.39
C PRO A 254 7.57 -11.50 18.50
N LEU A 255 8.04 -12.10 19.60
CA LEU A 255 7.97 -13.54 19.80
C LEU A 255 6.52 -14.03 19.96
N MET A 256 5.67 -13.29 20.67
CA MET A 256 4.24 -13.62 20.77
C MET A 256 3.56 -13.50 19.40
N ALA A 257 3.86 -12.46 18.65
CA ALA A 257 3.33 -12.28 17.30
C ALA A 257 3.75 -13.42 16.37
N LEU A 258 5.04 -13.82 16.41
CA LEU A 258 5.54 -15.00 15.71
C LEU A 258 4.76 -16.26 16.13
N GLY A 259 4.57 -16.48 17.43
CA GLY A 259 3.79 -17.63 17.95
C GLY A 259 2.37 -17.65 17.41
N VAL A 260 1.71 -16.49 17.33
CA VAL A 260 0.35 -16.36 16.78
C VAL A 260 0.34 -16.69 15.29
N VAL A 261 1.29 -16.17 14.50
CA VAL A 261 1.40 -16.48 13.07
C VAL A 261 1.62 -17.97 12.83
N LEU A 262 2.56 -18.58 13.56
CA LEU A 262 2.83 -20.03 13.47
C LEU A 262 1.61 -20.86 13.86
N LEU A 263 0.88 -20.47 14.91
CA LEU A 263 -0.33 -21.15 15.34
C LEU A 263 -1.42 -21.10 14.26
N PHE A 264 -1.69 -19.93 13.69
CA PHE A 264 -2.69 -19.80 12.62
C PHE A 264 -2.27 -20.53 11.34
N THR A 265 -0.99 -20.52 10.98
CA THR A 265 -0.47 -21.28 9.83
C THR A 265 -0.65 -22.79 10.05
N TYR A 266 -0.36 -23.28 11.24
CA TYR A 266 -0.58 -24.68 11.61
C TYR A 266 -2.07 -25.06 11.58
N LEU A 267 -2.95 -24.24 12.18
CA LEU A 267 -4.39 -24.46 12.18
C LEU A 267 -4.99 -24.42 10.75
N ALA A 268 -4.38 -23.68 9.84
CA ALA A 268 -4.76 -23.66 8.42
C ALA A 268 -4.27 -24.89 7.63
N GLY A 269 -3.60 -25.86 8.30
CA GLY A 269 -3.13 -27.10 7.67
C GLY A 269 -1.86 -26.94 6.84
N HIS A 270 -1.15 -25.81 6.93
CA HIS A 270 0.12 -25.62 6.26
C HIS A 270 1.30 -26.10 7.10
N ASP A 271 2.32 -26.66 6.43
CA ASP A 271 3.56 -27.02 7.12
C ASP A 271 4.31 -25.77 7.57
N VAL A 272 4.54 -25.66 8.87
CA VAL A 272 5.25 -24.55 9.50
C VAL A 272 6.76 -24.78 9.58
N ALA A 273 7.26 -25.95 9.20
CA ALA A 273 8.68 -26.28 9.32
C ALA A 273 9.60 -25.35 8.50
N PRO A 274 9.29 -25.00 7.24
CA PRO A 274 10.07 -24.04 6.47
C PRO A 274 9.96 -22.61 7.02
N LEU A 275 8.79 -22.24 7.55
CA LEU A 275 8.51 -20.89 8.04
C LEU A 275 9.24 -20.56 9.34
N LYS A 276 9.52 -21.57 10.18
CA LYS A 276 10.19 -21.39 11.48
C LYS A 276 11.54 -20.69 11.36
N TRP A 277 12.34 -21.05 10.36
CA TRP A 277 13.66 -20.47 10.15
C TRP A 277 13.62 -19.10 9.49
N TYR A 278 12.73 -18.92 8.51
CA TYR A 278 12.61 -17.66 7.78
C TYR A 278 12.12 -16.51 8.68
N VAL A 279 11.08 -16.78 9.48
CA VAL A 279 10.52 -15.77 10.40
C VAL A 279 11.45 -15.50 11.57
N LEU A 280 12.21 -16.51 12.03
CA LEU A 280 13.22 -16.31 13.07
C LEU A 280 14.36 -15.39 12.59
N CYS A 281 14.85 -15.57 11.37
CA CYS A 281 15.88 -14.72 10.79
C CYS A 281 15.43 -13.26 10.63
N VAL A 282 14.22 -13.03 10.11
CA VAL A 282 13.65 -11.68 9.92
C VAL A 282 13.43 -10.95 11.26
N HIS A 283 13.18 -11.67 12.35
CA HIS A 283 12.98 -11.04 13.67
C HIS A 283 14.25 -10.84 14.48
N LEU A 284 15.38 -11.43 14.07
CA LEU A 284 16.66 -11.26 14.73
C LEU A 284 17.50 -10.11 14.15
N GLU A 285 17.12 -9.55 12.99
CA GLU A 285 17.79 -8.39 12.37
C GLU A 285 17.24 -7.01 12.84
N PHE A 286 16.34 -6.99 13.82
CA PHE A 286 15.84 -5.81 14.52
C PHE A 286 16.20 -5.93 16.01
#